data_8dea5a4dacd01e207d62eb3e1c497d4a
#
_entry.id   8dea5a4dacd01e207d62eb3e1c497d4a
#
_cell.length_a   1.000
_cell.length_b   1.000
_cell.length_c   1.000
_cell.angle_alpha   90.00
_cell.angle_beta   90.00
_cell.angle_gamma   90.00
#
_symmetry.space_group_name_H-M   'P 1'
#
loop_
_entity.id
_entity.type
_entity.pdbx_description
1 polymer ?
#
loop_
_entity_poly.entity_id
_entity_poly.type
_entity_poly.pdbx_seq_one_letter_code
_entity_poly.pdbx_strand_id
1 'polypeptide(L)'
;MDVSPAERKSETTAKIKRRNKSVKENEKLTVIDGETLMDMRLEPTAYAVKTFLPQGLCILGGAPKIGKSWLVLDLCVRIAKGEAIWNMETKRGTALYLCLEDSYARIQERLNSITDEVPPNIFFAVCAKKMAEGLCDQIRAFVSDHPDTVIAAIDTFQIVRKSDADISYGNDYQEIRILKALADELKITILLVHHLRKQGDSDPLNKLSGSTGISGAADAAYILDVSRRSQNGATLYCTGRDIDYREIELRFNKENCLWEVVSDSLENPQILLPKEMTALIAFIFYQL
;
A
#
# COMPACT_ATOMS: atom_id res chain seq x y z
N MET A 1 33.77 48.19 -8.53
CA MET A 1 33.75 48.59 -7.10
C MET A 1 34.10 47.37 -6.29
N ASP A 2 35.32 47.34 -5.76
CA ASP A 2 35.80 46.19 -4.98
C ASP A 2 35.33 46.30 -3.53
N VAL A 3 34.60 45.31 -3.08
CA VAL A 3 34.07 45.21 -1.70
C VAL A 3 35.25 45.00 -0.77
N SER A 4 35.38 45.81 0.27
CA SER A 4 36.52 45.81 1.17
C SER A 4 36.64 44.47 1.95
N PRO A 5 37.86 44.07 2.35
CA PRO A 5 38.06 42.84 3.12
C PRO A 5 37.29 42.77 4.44
N ALA A 6 36.93 43.92 5.03
CA ALA A 6 36.12 44.01 6.26
C ALA A 6 34.66 43.68 6.01
N GLU A 7 34.08 44.09 4.87
CA GLU A 7 32.68 43.78 4.49
C GLU A 7 32.50 42.30 4.15
N ARG A 8 33.48 41.69 3.46
CA ARG A 8 33.47 40.23 3.19
C ARG A 8 33.52 39.39 4.48
N LYS A 9 34.29 39.82 5.49
CA LYS A 9 34.31 39.16 6.80
C LYS A 9 32.99 39.30 7.56
N SER A 10 32.34 40.46 7.48
CA SER A 10 31.05 40.74 8.11
C SER A 10 29.93 39.87 7.50
N GLU A 11 29.87 39.79 6.16
CA GLU A 11 28.88 38.93 5.47
C GLU A 11 29.08 37.42 5.75
N THR A 12 30.33 36.96 5.77
CA THR A 12 30.65 35.57 6.09
C THR A 12 30.25 35.22 7.52
N THR A 13 30.53 36.13 8.48
CA THR A 13 30.14 35.94 9.88
C THR A 13 28.62 35.96 10.08
N ALA A 14 27.89 36.81 9.34
CA ALA A 14 26.43 36.86 9.36
C ALA A 14 25.81 35.59 8.74
N LYS A 15 26.38 35.04 7.63
CA LYS A 15 25.94 33.78 7.04
C LYS A 15 26.19 32.59 7.99
N ILE A 16 27.33 32.55 8.67
CA ILE A 16 27.65 31.49 9.65
C ILE A 16 26.71 31.57 10.85
N LYS A 17 26.41 32.77 11.37
CA LYS A 17 25.45 32.95 12.46
C LYS A 17 24.03 32.56 12.06
N ARG A 18 23.56 32.89 10.85
CA ARG A 18 22.26 32.47 10.32
C ARG A 18 22.20 30.93 10.14
N ARG A 19 23.26 30.33 9.59
CA ARG A 19 23.36 28.88 9.44
C ARG A 19 23.38 28.15 10.78
N ASN A 20 24.14 28.67 11.76
CA ASN A 20 24.18 28.10 13.11
C ASN A 20 22.87 28.31 13.88
N LYS A 21 22.11 29.39 13.61
CA LYS A 21 20.79 29.61 14.22
C LYS A 21 19.75 28.64 13.63
N SER A 22 19.76 28.40 12.29
CA SER A 22 18.88 27.44 11.64
C SER A 22 19.21 25.99 12.01
N VAL A 23 20.51 25.65 12.21
CA VAL A 23 20.92 24.33 12.70
C VAL A 23 20.48 24.11 14.14
N LYS A 24 20.55 25.12 15.02
CA LYS A 24 20.10 25.01 16.41
C LYS A 24 18.58 24.94 16.56
N GLU A 25 17.81 25.51 15.64
CA GLU A 25 16.34 25.35 15.62
C GLU A 25 15.91 23.95 15.15
N ASN A 26 16.71 23.32 14.28
CA ASN A 26 16.45 21.94 13.81
C ASN A 26 16.90 20.85 14.80
N GLU A 27 17.65 21.19 15.86
CA GLU A 27 18.11 20.22 16.87
C GLU A 27 17.08 19.97 17.98
N LYS A 28 16.03 20.78 18.08
CA LYS A 28 14.98 20.58 19.11
C LYS A 28 13.90 19.65 18.60
N LEU A 29 13.55 18.67 19.41
CA LEU A 29 12.36 17.87 19.17
C LEU A 29 11.12 18.76 19.13
N THR A 30 10.30 18.59 18.12
CA THR A 30 8.94 19.15 18.11
C THR A 30 8.10 18.28 19.02
N VAL A 31 7.68 18.82 20.14
CA VAL A 31 6.89 18.12 21.15
C VAL A 31 5.58 18.83 21.39
N ILE A 32 4.57 18.05 21.72
CA ILE A 32 3.27 18.52 22.17
C ILE A 32 2.95 17.81 23.48
N ASP A 33 2.42 18.52 24.46
CA ASP A 33 1.97 17.90 25.70
C ASP A 33 0.62 17.19 25.53
N GLY A 34 0.30 16.28 26.47
CA GLY A 34 -0.88 15.42 26.35
C GLY A 34 -2.20 16.20 26.43
N GLU A 35 -2.28 17.29 27.22
CA GLU A 35 -3.48 18.10 27.34
C GLU A 35 -3.76 18.83 26.02
N THR A 36 -2.76 19.49 25.46
CA THR A 36 -2.86 20.14 24.14
C THR A 36 -3.25 19.15 23.05
N LEU A 37 -2.64 17.94 23.04
CA LEU A 37 -2.95 16.89 22.07
C LEU A 37 -4.42 16.44 22.14
N MET A 38 -4.97 16.29 23.35
CA MET A 38 -6.36 15.90 23.56
C MET A 38 -7.36 16.96 23.08
N ASP A 39 -6.98 18.24 23.16
CA ASP A 39 -7.81 19.35 22.71
C ASP A 39 -7.73 19.63 21.19
N MET A 40 -6.77 18.98 20.50
CA MET A 40 -6.63 19.13 19.05
C MET A 40 -7.73 18.39 18.29
N ARG A 41 -8.32 19.06 17.31
CA ARG A 41 -9.19 18.42 16.31
C ARG A 41 -8.33 17.79 15.24
N LEU A 42 -8.00 16.50 15.41
CA LEU A 42 -7.27 15.72 14.42
C LEU A 42 -8.28 15.01 13.50
N GLU A 43 -7.95 14.98 12.20
CA GLU A 43 -8.73 14.19 11.25
C GLU A 43 -8.50 12.68 11.51
N PRO A 44 -9.57 11.87 11.52
CA PRO A 44 -9.42 10.42 11.66
C PRO A 44 -8.68 9.82 10.45
N THR A 45 -8.13 8.62 10.63
CA THR A 45 -7.49 7.87 9.53
C THR A 45 -8.44 7.77 8.33
N ALA A 46 -7.98 8.27 7.18
CA ALA A 46 -8.71 8.16 5.93
C ALA A 46 -8.45 6.79 5.29
N TYR A 47 -9.40 6.33 4.48
CA TYR A 47 -9.32 5.05 3.79
C TYR A 47 -9.62 5.22 2.30
N ALA A 48 -8.88 4.53 1.45
CA ALA A 48 -9.25 4.32 0.05
C ALA A 48 -10.41 3.31 -0.06
N VAL A 49 -10.37 2.26 0.78
CA VAL A 49 -11.47 1.30 1.01
C VAL A 49 -11.66 1.19 2.51
N LYS A 50 -12.85 1.55 2.99
CA LYS A 50 -13.18 1.66 4.43
C LYS A 50 -12.88 0.35 5.17
N THR A 51 -12.24 0.44 6.33
CA THR A 51 -11.81 -0.68 7.17
C THR A 51 -10.88 -1.70 6.51
N PHE A 52 -10.48 -1.47 5.25
CA PHE A 52 -9.67 -2.42 4.50
C PHE A 52 -8.38 -1.79 3.95
N LEU A 53 -8.44 -0.68 3.23
CA LEU A 53 -7.27 -0.08 2.58
C LEU A 53 -7.07 1.35 3.12
N PRO A 54 -6.25 1.52 4.19
CA PRO A 54 -6.03 2.82 4.80
C PRO A 54 -5.17 3.72 3.90
N GLN A 55 -5.25 5.02 4.15
CA GLN A 55 -4.27 5.99 3.68
C GLN A 55 -2.90 5.64 4.25
N GLY A 56 -1.84 5.85 3.47
CA GLY A 56 -0.48 5.48 3.85
C GLY A 56 0.09 4.41 2.93
N LEU A 57 1.08 3.68 3.40
CA LEU A 57 1.75 2.64 2.62
C LEU A 57 1.14 1.27 2.91
N CYS A 58 0.61 0.64 1.88
CA CYS A 58 0.04 -0.70 1.91
C CYS A 58 0.84 -1.64 1.02
N ILE A 59 0.97 -2.91 1.41
CA ILE A 59 1.73 -3.91 0.66
C ILE A 59 0.86 -5.13 0.38
N LEU A 60 0.75 -5.51 -0.90
CA LEU A 60 0.11 -6.75 -1.34
C LEU A 60 1.17 -7.77 -1.75
N GLY A 61 1.43 -8.74 -0.88
CA GLY A 61 2.34 -9.84 -1.11
C GLY A 61 1.66 -11.08 -1.68
N GLY A 62 2.44 -11.93 -2.34
CA GLY A 62 1.99 -13.24 -2.80
C GLY A 62 2.87 -13.80 -3.91
N ALA A 63 2.75 -15.10 -4.19
CA ALA A 63 3.51 -15.77 -5.24
C ALA A 63 3.27 -15.13 -6.62
N PRO A 64 4.19 -15.26 -7.59
CA PRO A 64 3.95 -14.82 -8.97
C PRO A 64 2.72 -15.52 -9.59
N LYS A 65 1.99 -14.78 -10.45
CA LYS A 65 0.89 -15.30 -11.27
C LYS A 65 -0.32 -15.84 -10.51
N ILE A 66 -0.57 -15.38 -9.27
CA ILE A 66 -1.71 -15.79 -8.45
C ILE A 66 -2.91 -14.84 -8.53
N GLY A 67 -2.89 -13.84 -9.41
CA GLY A 67 -4.02 -12.93 -9.59
C GLY A 67 -3.95 -11.61 -8.80
N LYS A 68 -2.78 -11.22 -8.24
CA LYS A 68 -2.60 -9.94 -7.54
C LYS A 68 -2.95 -8.74 -8.43
N SER A 69 -2.46 -8.72 -9.67
CA SER A 69 -2.71 -7.62 -10.62
C SER A 69 -4.19 -7.48 -10.99
N TRP A 70 -4.96 -8.57 -11.00
CA TRP A 70 -6.41 -8.53 -11.17
C TRP A 70 -7.09 -7.85 -9.98
N LEU A 71 -6.68 -8.20 -8.75
CA LEU A 71 -7.19 -7.56 -7.54
C LEU A 71 -6.87 -6.08 -7.49
N VAL A 72 -5.63 -5.69 -7.83
CA VAL A 72 -5.22 -4.27 -7.85
C VAL A 72 -5.98 -3.48 -8.91
N LEU A 73 -6.18 -4.06 -10.09
CA LEU A 73 -6.95 -3.41 -11.16
C LEU A 73 -8.41 -3.19 -10.73
N ASP A 74 -9.08 -4.20 -10.15
CA ASP A 74 -10.45 -4.06 -9.63
C ASP A 74 -10.54 -2.98 -8.54
N LEU A 75 -9.60 -2.97 -7.58
CA LEU A 75 -9.51 -1.92 -6.56
C LEU A 75 -9.41 -0.53 -7.17
N CYS A 76 -8.52 -0.32 -8.15
CA CYS A 76 -8.34 0.97 -8.81
C CYS A 76 -9.60 1.41 -9.58
N VAL A 77 -10.25 0.49 -10.31
CA VAL A 77 -11.48 0.78 -11.05
C VAL A 77 -12.60 1.16 -10.10
N ARG A 78 -12.82 0.40 -9.02
CA ARG A 78 -13.88 0.69 -8.04
C ARG A 78 -13.64 1.99 -7.28
N ILE A 79 -12.42 2.28 -6.88
CA ILE A 79 -12.06 3.57 -6.27
C ILE A 79 -12.35 4.71 -7.23
N ALA A 80 -11.97 4.58 -8.50
CA ALA A 80 -12.22 5.61 -9.51
C ALA A 80 -13.72 5.85 -9.75
N LYS A 81 -14.54 4.80 -9.72
CA LYS A 81 -16.00 4.87 -9.83
C LYS A 81 -16.68 5.30 -8.53
N GLY A 82 -16.10 5.02 -7.35
CA GLY A 82 -16.75 5.12 -6.05
C GLY A 82 -17.69 3.95 -5.77
N GLU A 83 -17.45 2.80 -6.40
CA GLU A 83 -18.21 1.56 -6.21
C GLU A 83 -17.62 0.74 -5.07
N ALA A 84 -18.48 0.14 -4.25
CA ALA A 84 -18.04 -0.74 -3.17
C ALA A 84 -17.29 -1.97 -3.70
N ILE A 85 -16.27 -2.41 -2.96
CA ILE A 85 -15.63 -3.70 -3.16
C ILE A 85 -15.96 -4.60 -1.97
N TRP A 86 -16.46 -5.82 -2.22
CA TRP A 86 -16.78 -6.79 -1.16
C TRP A 86 -17.65 -6.20 -0.02
N ASN A 87 -18.66 -5.41 -0.39
CA ASN A 87 -19.54 -4.65 0.51
C ASN A 87 -18.83 -3.54 1.33
N MET A 88 -17.55 -3.25 1.07
CA MET A 88 -16.83 -2.16 1.71
C MET A 88 -16.87 -0.91 0.84
N GLU A 89 -17.22 0.23 1.43
CA GLU A 89 -17.29 1.53 0.75
C GLU A 89 -15.90 1.98 0.27
N THR A 90 -15.84 2.49 -0.97
CA THR A 90 -14.63 3.11 -1.51
C THR A 90 -14.73 4.63 -1.45
N LYS A 91 -13.61 5.30 -1.20
CA LYS A 91 -13.49 6.75 -1.41
C LYS A 91 -13.33 7.00 -2.91
N ARG A 92 -14.33 7.64 -3.54
CA ARG A 92 -14.21 8.02 -4.94
C ARG A 92 -13.10 9.06 -5.14
N GLY A 93 -12.26 8.87 -6.16
CA GLY A 93 -11.22 9.81 -6.56
C GLY A 93 -10.33 9.23 -7.64
N THR A 94 -9.27 9.94 -7.98
CA THR A 94 -8.33 9.53 -9.03
C THR A 94 -7.48 8.35 -8.57
N ALA A 95 -7.32 7.35 -9.45
CA ALA A 95 -6.45 6.19 -9.27
C ALA A 95 -5.31 6.21 -10.30
N LEU A 96 -4.06 6.11 -9.81
CA LEU A 96 -2.87 5.90 -10.62
C LEU A 96 -2.42 4.45 -10.48
N TYR A 97 -2.29 3.73 -11.60
CA TYR A 97 -1.78 2.37 -11.61
C TYR A 97 -0.54 2.23 -12.49
N LEU A 98 0.62 2.06 -11.86
CA LEU A 98 1.88 1.76 -12.51
C LEU A 98 1.98 0.25 -12.78
N CYS A 99 1.57 -0.17 -13.99
CA CYS A 99 1.53 -1.57 -14.46
C CYS A 99 2.85 -1.94 -15.15
N LEU A 100 3.93 -2.02 -14.40
CA LEU A 100 5.29 -2.02 -14.94
C LEU A 100 5.72 -3.36 -15.57
N GLU A 101 4.97 -4.43 -15.34
CA GLU A 101 5.18 -5.75 -15.98
C GLU A 101 4.23 -5.98 -17.16
N ASP A 102 3.36 -5.02 -17.48
CA ASP A 102 2.33 -5.16 -18.48
C ASP A 102 2.52 -4.24 -19.69
N SER A 103 1.78 -4.51 -20.75
CA SER A 103 1.61 -3.64 -21.92
C SER A 103 0.23 -2.98 -21.89
N TYR A 104 0.06 -1.83 -22.55
CA TYR A 104 -1.24 -1.20 -22.68
C TYR A 104 -2.30 -2.12 -23.32
N ALA A 105 -1.91 -2.97 -24.29
CA ALA A 105 -2.83 -3.94 -24.88
C ALA A 105 -3.37 -4.93 -23.82
N ARG A 106 -2.50 -5.45 -22.96
CA ARG A 106 -2.90 -6.39 -21.90
C ARG A 106 -3.76 -5.69 -20.83
N ILE A 107 -3.45 -4.44 -20.48
CA ILE A 107 -4.27 -3.65 -19.56
C ILE A 107 -5.67 -3.44 -20.15
N GLN A 108 -5.77 -3.11 -21.44
CA GLN A 108 -7.04 -2.94 -22.14
C GLN A 108 -7.86 -4.24 -22.15
N GLU A 109 -7.25 -5.39 -22.46
CA GLU A 109 -7.91 -6.69 -22.41
C GLU A 109 -8.45 -6.99 -21.01
N ARG A 110 -7.67 -6.70 -19.96
CA ARG A 110 -8.11 -6.89 -18.58
C ARG A 110 -9.25 -5.95 -18.20
N LEU A 111 -9.20 -4.68 -18.60
CA LEU A 111 -10.28 -3.73 -18.35
C LEU A 111 -11.58 -4.22 -19.00
N ASN A 112 -11.53 -4.66 -20.26
CA ASN A 112 -12.68 -5.21 -20.95
C ASN A 112 -13.26 -6.48 -20.28
N SER A 113 -12.43 -7.21 -19.51
CA SER A 113 -12.89 -8.39 -18.77
C SER A 113 -13.60 -8.05 -17.47
N ILE A 114 -13.27 -6.93 -16.82
CA ILE A 114 -13.77 -6.59 -15.48
C ILE A 114 -14.83 -5.50 -15.46
N THR A 115 -14.96 -4.71 -16.53
CA THR A 115 -15.94 -3.61 -16.57
C THR A 115 -16.32 -3.24 -17.99
N ASP A 116 -17.61 -2.92 -18.18
CA ASP A 116 -18.13 -2.38 -19.46
C ASP A 116 -17.86 -0.88 -19.61
N GLU A 117 -17.61 -0.17 -18.50
CA GLU A 117 -17.37 1.27 -18.49
C GLU A 117 -16.14 1.60 -17.65
N VAL A 118 -15.12 2.18 -18.30
CA VAL A 118 -13.90 2.64 -17.63
C VAL A 118 -14.06 4.12 -17.25
N PRO A 119 -13.90 4.49 -15.97
CA PRO A 119 -14.03 5.87 -15.54
C PRO A 119 -12.84 6.73 -16.03
N PRO A 120 -13.03 8.04 -16.29
CA PRO A 120 -11.98 8.90 -16.83
C PRO A 120 -10.87 9.25 -15.83
N ASN A 121 -11.06 8.98 -14.55
CA ASN A 121 -10.14 9.28 -13.47
C ASN A 121 -9.30 8.08 -13.03
N ILE A 122 -9.10 7.07 -13.88
CA ILE A 122 -8.10 6.02 -13.72
C ILE A 122 -7.00 6.19 -14.77
N PHE A 123 -5.75 6.17 -14.32
CA PHE A 123 -4.58 6.41 -15.16
C PHE A 123 -3.60 5.25 -15.07
N PHE A 124 -3.01 4.89 -16.20
CA PHE A 124 -2.09 3.76 -16.32
C PHE A 124 -0.73 4.22 -16.84
N ALA A 125 0.34 3.70 -16.25
CA ALA A 125 1.69 3.83 -16.78
C ALA A 125 2.37 2.46 -16.85
N VAL A 126 2.99 2.14 -17.99
CA VAL A 126 3.74 0.89 -18.21
C VAL A 126 5.25 1.07 -18.02
N CYS A 127 5.68 2.28 -17.73
CA CYS A 127 7.06 2.60 -17.37
C CYS A 127 7.09 3.71 -16.30
N ALA A 128 8.08 3.65 -15.44
CA ALA A 128 8.35 4.65 -14.42
C ALA A 128 9.86 4.72 -14.15
N LYS A 129 10.31 5.81 -13.57
CA LYS A 129 11.68 5.92 -13.05
C LYS A 129 11.87 4.97 -11.86
N LYS A 130 13.13 4.60 -11.60
CA LYS A 130 13.47 3.90 -10.36
C LYS A 130 13.41 4.85 -9.16
N MET A 131 13.36 4.30 -7.95
CA MET A 131 13.36 5.06 -6.70
C MET A 131 14.49 6.09 -6.65
N ALA A 132 15.71 5.67 -7.00
CA ALA A 132 16.90 6.55 -7.01
C ALA A 132 16.92 7.58 -8.16
N GLU A 133 16.07 7.43 -9.17
CA GLU A 133 16.04 8.24 -10.40
C GLU A 133 14.90 9.26 -10.41
N GLY A 134 14.04 9.28 -9.37
CA GLY A 134 12.96 10.25 -9.22
C GLY A 134 11.55 9.70 -9.38
N LEU A 135 11.29 8.44 -9.06
CA LEU A 135 9.92 7.88 -8.99
C LEU A 135 9.01 8.72 -8.10
N CYS A 136 9.51 9.10 -6.91
CA CYS A 136 8.73 9.91 -5.98
C CYS A 136 8.32 11.27 -6.58
N ASP A 137 9.20 11.88 -7.37
CA ASP A 137 8.90 13.16 -8.02
C ASP A 137 7.88 13.00 -9.15
N GLN A 138 7.90 11.86 -9.87
CA GLN A 138 6.85 11.54 -10.85
C GLN A 138 5.48 11.38 -10.18
N ILE A 139 5.42 10.70 -9.03
CA ILE A 139 4.16 10.54 -8.28
C ILE A 139 3.69 11.88 -7.72
N ARG A 140 4.59 12.72 -7.15
CA ARG A 140 4.24 14.08 -6.69
C ARG A 140 3.66 14.95 -7.81
N ALA A 141 4.32 14.95 -8.97
CA ALA A 141 3.85 15.70 -10.13
C ALA A 141 2.45 15.24 -10.56
N PHE A 142 2.24 13.92 -10.65
CA PHE A 142 0.92 13.37 -10.98
C PHE A 142 -0.16 13.79 -9.97
N VAL A 143 0.11 13.68 -8.66
CA VAL A 143 -0.85 14.07 -7.61
C VAL A 143 -1.08 15.59 -7.61
N SER A 144 -0.07 16.40 -7.94
CA SER A 144 -0.24 17.85 -8.11
C SER A 144 -1.19 18.19 -9.26
N ASP A 145 -1.13 17.42 -10.36
CA ASP A 145 -2.04 17.59 -11.51
C ASP A 145 -3.44 17.00 -11.26
N HIS A 146 -3.54 16.03 -10.31
CA HIS A 146 -4.77 15.33 -9.95
C HIS A 146 -4.95 15.35 -8.41
N PRO A 147 -5.35 16.48 -7.83
CA PRO A 147 -5.40 16.65 -6.36
C PRO A 147 -6.45 15.79 -5.64
N ASP A 148 -7.36 15.19 -6.38
CA ASP A 148 -8.34 14.21 -5.90
C ASP A 148 -7.81 12.75 -5.92
N THR A 149 -6.49 12.56 -6.11
CA THR A 149 -5.88 11.22 -6.10
C THR A 149 -6.09 10.54 -4.75
N VAL A 150 -6.63 9.33 -4.78
CA VAL A 150 -6.88 8.47 -3.61
C VAL A 150 -5.86 7.37 -3.50
N ILE A 151 -5.44 6.78 -4.63
CA ILE A 151 -4.53 5.64 -4.68
C ILE A 151 -3.49 5.77 -5.78
N ALA A 152 -2.25 5.37 -5.46
CA ALA A 152 -1.20 5.07 -6.41
C ALA A 152 -0.74 3.61 -6.21
N ALA A 153 -1.07 2.73 -7.13
CA ALA A 153 -0.66 1.33 -7.11
C ALA A 153 0.61 1.13 -7.93
N ILE A 154 1.56 0.33 -7.43
CA ILE A 154 2.84 0.02 -8.09
C ILE A 154 2.98 -1.50 -8.24
N ASP A 155 2.88 -2.01 -9.47
CA ASP A 155 2.95 -3.43 -9.81
C ASP A 155 4.07 -3.68 -10.85
N THR A 156 5.25 -4.14 -10.45
CA THR A 156 5.64 -4.57 -9.12
C THR A 156 6.73 -3.65 -8.53
N PHE A 157 6.84 -3.66 -7.20
CA PHE A 157 7.89 -2.94 -6.49
C PHE A 157 9.30 -3.33 -6.95
N GLN A 158 9.50 -4.58 -7.35
CA GLN A 158 10.80 -5.09 -7.82
C GLN A 158 11.38 -4.27 -8.98
N ILE A 159 10.55 -3.76 -9.89
CA ILE A 159 11.00 -3.02 -11.09
C ILE A 159 11.52 -1.62 -10.73
N VAL A 160 10.92 -0.97 -9.74
CA VAL A 160 11.28 0.41 -9.35
C VAL A 160 12.40 0.50 -8.34
N ARG A 161 12.90 -0.62 -7.82
CA ARG A 161 14.01 -0.68 -6.87
C ARG A 161 15.34 -0.21 -7.49
N LYS A 162 16.25 0.20 -6.62
CA LYS A 162 17.51 0.86 -6.99
C LYS A 162 18.45 -0.03 -7.82
N SER A 163 18.61 -1.31 -7.49
CA SER A 163 19.35 -2.29 -8.31
C SER A 163 19.14 -3.73 -7.82
N ASP A 164 19.30 -4.71 -8.73
CA ASP A 164 19.23 -6.15 -8.42
C ASP A 164 20.50 -6.66 -7.69
N ALA A 165 21.60 -5.90 -7.69
CA ALA A 165 22.91 -6.32 -7.18
C ALA A 165 23.05 -6.14 -5.65
N ASP A 166 22.29 -5.24 -5.03
CA ASP A 166 22.35 -4.93 -3.60
C ASP A 166 21.06 -5.31 -2.88
N ILE A 167 20.67 -6.59 -2.95
CA ILE A 167 19.57 -7.13 -2.14
C ILE A 167 20.09 -7.29 -0.70
N SER A 168 20.23 -6.16 0.01
CA SER A 168 20.47 -6.18 1.45
C SER A 168 19.21 -5.76 2.19
N TYR A 169 18.96 -6.40 3.32
CA TYR A 169 17.85 -6.11 4.23
C TYR A 169 17.72 -4.60 4.57
N GLY A 170 18.86 -3.89 4.67
CA GLY A 170 18.90 -2.47 4.97
C GLY A 170 18.39 -1.57 3.84
N ASN A 171 18.63 -1.93 2.58
CA ASN A 171 18.22 -1.14 1.43
C ASN A 171 16.70 -1.23 1.20
N ASP A 172 16.12 -2.41 1.36
CA ASP A 172 14.68 -2.63 1.22
C ASP A 172 13.89 -1.78 2.22
N TYR A 173 14.34 -1.76 3.47
CA TYR A 173 13.70 -0.97 4.52
C TYR A 173 13.75 0.54 4.24
N GLN A 174 14.86 1.04 3.69
CA GLN A 174 15.00 2.47 3.36
C GLN A 174 14.07 2.88 2.21
N GLU A 175 13.97 2.07 1.15
CA GLU A 175 13.09 2.36 0.02
C GLU A 175 11.60 2.35 0.44
N ILE A 176 11.20 1.41 1.29
CA ILE A 176 9.86 1.35 1.88
C ILE A 176 9.57 2.58 2.74
N ARG A 177 10.54 3.03 3.57
CA ARG A 177 10.37 4.25 4.37
C ARG A 177 10.21 5.51 3.51
N ILE A 178 10.88 5.60 2.37
CA ILE A 178 10.74 6.73 1.44
C ILE A 178 9.32 6.74 0.86
N LEU A 179 8.79 5.59 0.43
CA LEU A 179 7.42 5.50 -0.09
C LEU A 179 6.37 5.74 1.01
N LYS A 180 6.64 5.30 2.24
CA LYS A 180 5.78 5.62 3.39
C LYS A 180 5.73 7.13 3.62
N ALA A 181 6.88 7.80 3.66
CA ALA A 181 6.93 9.25 3.84
C ALA A 181 6.21 9.99 2.69
N LEU A 182 6.32 9.49 1.45
CA LEU A 182 5.61 10.03 0.30
C LEU A 182 4.09 9.87 0.43
N ALA A 183 3.62 8.70 0.86
CA ALA A 183 2.19 8.44 1.08
C ALA A 183 1.61 9.38 2.15
N ASP A 184 2.35 9.60 3.24
CA ASP A 184 1.97 10.52 4.32
C ASP A 184 1.96 11.99 3.86
N GLU A 185 2.99 12.40 3.11
CA GLU A 185 3.11 13.74 2.53
C GLU A 185 1.93 14.07 1.61
N LEU A 186 1.61 13.14 0.71
CA LEU A 186 0.57 13.32 -0.30
C LEU A 186 -0.84 13.00 0.22
N LYS A 187 -0.95 12.40 1.41
CA LYS A 187 -2.21 11.93 2.00
C LYS A 187 -3.01 11.00 1.09
N ILE A 188 -2.32 10.08 0.43
CA ILE A 188 -2.90 9.06 -0.46
C ILE A 188 -2.56 7.66 0.05
N THR A 189 -3.23 6.66 -0.48
CA THR A 189 -2.80 5.27 -0.34
C THR A 189 -1.78 4.94 -1.42
N ILE A 190 -0.58 4.47 -1.04
CA ILE A 190 0.37 3.83 -1.96
C ILE A 190 0.28 2.32 -1.75
N LEU A 191 -0.15 1.58 -2.77
CA LEU A 191 -0.27 0.12 -2.73
C LEU A 191 0.87 -0.52 -3.53
N LEU A 192 1.79 -1.20 -2.83
CA LEU A 192 2.90 -1.92 -3.44
C LEU A 192 2.56 -3.38 -3.66
N VAL A 193 2.67 -3.86 -4.90
CA VAL A 193 2.64 -5.29 -5.20
C VAL A 193 4.05 -5.87 -5.06
N HIS A 194 4.18 -6.90 -4.24
CA HIS A 194 5.46 -7.56 -3.96
C HIS A 194 5.39 -9.07 -4.18
N HIS A 195 6.43 -9.64 -4.81
CA HIS A 195 6.55 -11.08 -4.99
C HIS A 195 7.21 -11.72 -3.76
N LEU A 196 6.47 -12.58 -3.07
CA LEU A 196 7.01 -13.35 -1.96
C LEU A 196 7.87 -14.51 -2.48
N ARG A 197 9.03 -14.73 -1.86
CA ARG A 197 9.83 -15.93 -2.11
C ARG A 197 9.10 -17.15 -1.51
N LYS A 198 9.24 -18.32 -2.16
CA LYS A 198 8.79 -19.61 -1.61
C LYS A 198 9.70 -20.00 -0.44
N GLN A 199 9.53 -19.38 0.72
CA GLN A 199 10.11 -19.88 1.95
C GLN A 199 9.05 -20.74 2.65
N GLY A 200 9.51 -21.86 3.24
CA GLY A 200 8.66 -22.90 3.83
C GLY A 200 8.10 -22.54 5.22
N ASP A 201 7.74 -21.26 5.45
CA ASP A 201 7.09 -20.86 6.69
C ASP A 201 5.60 -21.23 6.64
N SER A 202 5.11 -21.79 7.73
CA SER A 202 3.71 -22.19 7.88
C SER A 202 2.78 -20.99 8.06
N ASP A 203 3.29 -19.87 8.58
CA ASP A 203 2.55 -18.62 8.76
C ASP A 203 2.72 -17.72 7.51
N PRO A 204 1.63 -17.41 6.78
CA PRO A 204 1.68 -16.55 5.61
C PRO A 204 2.22 -15.16 5.90
N LEU A 205 1.94 -14.57 7.08
CA LEU A 205 2.42 -13.24 7.47
C LEU A 205 3.94 -13.21 7.70
N ASN A 206 4.51 -14.32 8.18
CA ASN A 206 5.95 -14.46 8.33
C ASN A 206 6.67 -14.50 6.98
N LYS A 207 6.00 -14.91 5.88
CA LYS A 207 6.56 -14.85 4.52
C LYS A 207 6.84 -13.40 4.08
N LEU A 208 6.07 -12.44 4.58
CA LEU A 208 6.30 -11.01 4.33
C LEU A 208 7.38 -10.44 5.28
N SER A 209 7.34 -10.79 6.57
CA SER A 209 8.28 -10.32 7.58
C SER A 209 9.66 -11.00 7.51
N GLY A 210 9.72 -12.27 7.11
CA GLY A 210 10.97 -13.04 7.01
C GLY A 210 11.85 -12.70 5.81
N SER A 211 11.33 -12.02 4.80
CA SER A 211 12.12 -11.69 3.60
C SER A 211 12.76 -10.31 3.62
N THR A 212 12.21 -9.33 4.38
CA THR A 212 12.67 -7.94 4.22
C THR A 212 12.15 -7.08 5.34
N GLY A 213 12.13 -6.90 6.43
CA GLY A 213 11.61 -5.84 7.34
C GLY A 213 10.50 -4.93 6.74
N ILE A 214 9.94 -5.35 5.61
CA ILE A 214 8.98 -4.63 4.77
C ILE A 214 7.68 -4.39 5.55
N SER A 215 7.19 -5.42 6.28
CA SER A 215 5.95 -5.34 7.04
C SER A 215 6.02 -4.34 8.20
N GLY A 216 7.19 -4.14 8.80
CA GLY A 216 7.34 -3.23 9.94
C GLY A 216 7.22 -1.74 9.61
N ALA A 217 7.44 -1.35 8.36
CA ALA A 217 7.37 0.04 7.90
C ALA A 217 6.05 0.39 7.20
N ALA A 218 5.26 -0.60 6.79
CA ALA A 218 3.96 -0.39 6.16
C ALA A 218 2.84 -0.13 7.19
N ASP A 219 1.79 0.55 6.77
CA ASP A 219 0.58 0.77 7.58
C ASP A 219 -0.33 -0.45 7.54
N ALA A 220 -0.40 -1.12 6.38
CA ALA A 220 -1.12 -2.38 6.23
C ALA A 220 -0.39 -3.34 5.28
N ALA A 221 -0.57 -4.63 5.54
CA ALA A 221 0.00 -5.72 4.77
C ALA A 221 -1.09 -6.75 4.44
N TYR A 222 -1.08 -7.17 3.19
CA TYR A 222 -2.01 -8.15 2.62
C TYR A 222 -1.22 -9.28 2.01
N ILE A 223 -1.59 -10.52 2.26
CA ILE A 223 -0.98 -11.68 1.63
C ILE A 223 -2.04 -12.49 0.92
N LEU A 224 -1.98 -12.51 -0.40
CA LEU A 224 -2.79 -13.40 -1.21
C LEU A 224 -2.07 -14.75 -1.30
N ASP A 225 -2.66 -15.78 -0.67
CA ASP A 225 -2.13 -17.15 -0.69
C ASP A 225 -3.14 -18.09 -1.34
N VAL A 226 -2.74 -18.68 -2.47
CA VAL A 226 -3.62 -19.57 -3.25
C VAL A 226 -3.59 -20.96 -2.65
N SER A 227 -4.74 -21.45 -2.24
CA SER A 227 -4.90 -22.80 -1.73
C SER A 227 -4.59 -23.84 -2.81
N ARG A 228 -3.64 -24.73 -2.55
CA ARG A 228 -3.34 -25.88 -3.43
C ARG A 228 -4.52 -26.87 -3.56
N ARG A 229 -5.50 -26.78 -2.67
CA ARG A 229 -6.65 -27.68 -2.59
C ARG A 229 -7.87 -27.19 -3.38
N SER A 230 -7.91 -25.89 -3.73
CA SER A 230 -9.01 -25.30 -4.51
C SER A 230 -8.47 -24.78 -5.84
N GLN A 231 -9.07 -25.16 -6.96
CA GLN A 231 -8.61 -24.73 -8.28
C GLN A 231 -8.66 -23.21 -8.51
N ASN A 232 -9.52 -22.48 -7.78
CA ASN A 232 -9.71 -21.04 -7.95
C ASN A 232 -9.82 -20.29 -6.59
N GLY A 233 -9.49 -20.94 -5.48
CA GLY A 233 -9.60 -20.36 -4.15
C GLY A 233 -8.29 -19.77 -3.65
N ALA A 234 -8.40 -18.68 -2.91
CA ALA A 234 -7.29 -18.05 -2.20
C ALA A 234 -7.76 -17.56 -0.83
N THR A 235 -6.81 -17.39 0.09
CA THR A 235 -7.04 -16.65 1.32
C THR A 235 -6.25 -15.35 1.26
N LEU A 236 -6.89 -14.23 1.53
CA LEU A 236 -6.27 -12.94 1.71
C LEU A 236 -6.13 -12.67 3.21
N TYR A 237 -4.90 -12.74 3.70
CA TYR A 237 -4.54 -12.38 5.07
C TYR A 237 -4.29 -10.88 5.14
N CYS A 238 -4.97 -10.19 6.07
CA CYS A 238 -4.89 -8.74 6.22
C CYS A 238 -4.44 -8.39 7.64
N THR A 239 -3.50 -7.48 7.76
CA THR A 239 -3.02 -6.93 9.05
C THR A 239 -2.54 -5.50 8.87
N GLY A 240 -2.68 -4.66 9.90
CA GLY A 240 -2.22 -3.26 9.82
C GLY A 240 -2.37 -2.53 11.14
N ARG A 241 -1.99 -1.24 11.13
CA ARG A 241 -2.11 -0.35 12.29
C ARG A 241 -3.53 0.15 12.48
N ASP A 242 -4.22 0.39 11.36
CA ASP A 242 -5.56 0.99 11.30
C ASP A 242 -6.61 0.02 10.76
N ILE A 243 -6.27 -1.26 10.62
CA ILE A 243 -7.18 -2.33 10.23
C ILE A 243 -7.05 -3.52 11.18
N ASP A 244 -8.17 -4.18 11.46
CA ASP A 244 -8.16 -5.41 12.24
C ASP A 244 -7.53 -6.56 11.45
N TYR A 245 -6.89 -7.49 12.18
CA TYR A 245 -6.49 -8.75 11.58
C TYR A 245 -7.72 -9.48 11.06
N ARG A 246 -7.66 -9.91 9.78
CA ARG A 246 -8.72 -10.70 9.18
C ARG A 246 -8.20 -11.62 8.08
N GLU A 247 -8.92 -12.69 7.88
CA GLU A 247 -8.75 -13.62 6.78
C GLU A 247 -9.99 -13.58 5.90
N ILE A 248 -9.78 -13.30 4.61
CA ILE A 248 -10.87 -13.28 3.62
C ILE A 248 -10.65 -14.46 2.69
N GLU A 249 -11.57 -15.41 2.70
CA GLU A 249 -11.59 -16.48 1.70
C GLU A 249 -12.15 -15.94 0.39
N LEU A 250 -11.35 -16.08 -0.68
CA LEU A 250 -11.66 -15.56 -2.00
C LEU A 250 -11.79 -16.69 -3.01
N ARG A 251 -12.67 -16.50 -3.99
CA ARG A 251 -12.77 -17.32 -5.20
C ARG A 251 -12.56 -16.45 -6.43
N PHE A 252 -11.65 -16.85 -7.30
CA PHE A 252 -11.45 -16.17 -8.58
C PHE A 252 -12.52 -16.62 -9.58
N ASN A 253 -13.37 -15.69 -9.99
CA ASN A 253 -14.35 -15.90 -11.03
C ASN A 253 -13.68 -15.71 -12.40
N LYS A 254 -13.60 -16.78 -13.19
CA LYS A 254 -12.93 -16.76 -14.51
C LYS A 254 -13.73 -16.06 -15.60
N GLU A 255 -15.04 -15.90 -15.42
CA GLU A 255 -15.91 -15.27 -16.43
C GLU A 255 -15.71 -13.75 -16.47
N ASN A 256 -15.61 -13.13 -15.29
CA ASN A 256 -15.40 -11.69 -15.14
C ASN A 256 -14.02 -11.30 -14.59
N CYS A 257 -13.14 -12.29 -14.35
CA CYS A 257 -11.77 -12.09 -13.84
C CYS A 257 -11.68 -11.34 -12.51
N LEU A 258 -12.69 -11.45 -11.65
CA LEU A 258 -12.80 -10.81 -10.35
C LEU A 258 -12.57 -11.79 -9.19
N TRP A 259 -12.07 -11.27 -8.09
CA TRP A 259 -12.04 -11.97 -6.81
C TRP A 259 -13.34 -11.72 -6.04
N GLU A 260 -14.07 -12.79 -5.77
CA GLU A 260 -15.32 -12.78 -5.00
C GLU A 260 -15.08 -13.28 -3.58
N VAL A 261 -15.66 -12.62 -2.58
CA VAL A 261 -15.62 -13.08 -1.18
C VAL A 261 -16.51 -14.31 -1.02
N VAL A 262 -15.92 -15.36 -0.46
CA VAL A 262 -16.64 -16.56 -0.03
C VAL A 262 -16.98 -16.42 1.46
N SER A 263 -16.04 -15.96 2.27
CA SER A 263 -16.23 -15.72 3.69
C SER A 263 -15.20 -14.70 4.21
N ASP A 264 -15.52 -14.05 5.31
CA ASP A 264 -14.70 -13.06 5.98
C ASP A 264 -14.69 -13.33 7.49
N SER A 265 -13.52 -13.41 8.10
CA SER A 265 -13.39 -13.71 9.53
C SER A 265 -13.93 -12.63 10.45
N LEU A 266 -14.09 -11.38 9.99
CA LEU A 266 -14.77 -10.34 10.77
C LEU A 266 -16.27 -10.54 10.86
N GLU A 267 -16.88 -11.08 9.79
CA GLU A 267 -18.30 -11.42 9.75
C GLU A 267 -18.55 -12.82 10.35
N ASN A 268 -17.57 -13.71 10.20
CA ASN A 268 -17.64 -15.10 10.67
C ASN A 268 -16.35 -15.50 11.42
N PRO A 269 -16.17 -15.10 12.70
CA PRO A 269 -14.95 -15.37 13.47
C PRO A 269 -14.64 -16.87 13.65
N GLN A 270 -15.59 -17.77 13.41
CA GLN A 270 -15.36 -19.21 13.50
C GLN A 270 -14.32 -19.73 12.50
N ILE A 271 -14.06 -18.99 11.42
CA ILE A 271 -13.05 -19.34 10.41
C ILE A 271 -11.63 -19.39 11.03
N LEU A 272 -11.38 -18.55 12.03
CA LEU A 272 -10.10 -18.48 12.72
C LEU A 272 -9.88 -19.61 13.73
N LEU A 273 -10.92 -20.39 14.01
CA LEU A 273 -10.83 -21.49 14.96
C LEU A 273 -10.14 -22.72 14.36
N PRO A 274 -9.34 -23.48 15.13
CA PRO A 274 -8.84 -24.78 14.72
C PRO A 274 -10.00 -25.68 14.25
N LYS A 275 -9.77 -26.48 13.22
CA LYS A 275 -10.79 -27.33 12.62
C LYS A 275 -11.47 -28.25 13.64
N GLU A 276 -10.72 -28.71 14.65
CA GLU A 276 -11.24 -29.53 15.75
C GLU A 276 -12.25 -28.74 16.60
N MET A 277 -12.01 -27.45 16.87
CA MET A 277 -12.95 -26.60 17.60
C MET A 277 -14.17 -26.23 16.75
N THR A 278 -14.00 -26.00 15.46
CA THR A 278 -15.12 -25.73 14.55
C THR A 278 -16.06 -26.95 14.48
N ALA A 279 -15.50 -28.16 14.40
CA ALA A 279 -16.28 -29.40 14.43
C ALA A 279 -17.00 -29.59 15.79
N LEU A 280 -16.37 -29.25 16.90
CA LEU A 280 -16.97 -29.35 18.24
C LEU A 280 -18.13 -28.36 18.41
N ILE A 281 -17.97 -27.14 17.95
CA ILE A 281 -19.01 -26.10 17.96
C ILE A 281 -20.20 -26.54 17.09
N ALA A 282 -19.94 -27.02 15.87
CA ALA A 282 -21.00 -27.56 15.01
C ALA A 282 -21.74 -28.71 15.66
N PHE A 283 -21.05 -29.63 16.34
CA PHE A 283 -21.65 -30.75 17.07
C PHE A 283 -22.54 -30.28 18.24
N ILE A 284 -22.11 -29.26 19.00
CA ILE A 284 -22.88 -28.69 20.11
C ILE A 284 -24.17 -28.03 19.60
N PHE A 285 -24.09 -27.25 18.52
CA PHE A 285 -25.26 -26.56 17.92
C PHE A 285 -26.23 -27.52 17.23
N TYR A 286 -25.82 -28.73 16.86
CA TYR A 286 -26.71 -29.74 16.25
C TYR A 286 -27.45 -30.56 17.31
N GLN A 287 -27.11 -30.43 18.60
CA GLN A 287 -27.77 -31.12 19.71
C GLN A 287 -28.75 -30.23 20.52
N LEU A 288 -28.84 -28.93 20.18
CA LEU A 288 -29.80 -27.97 20.72
C LEU A 288 -30.94 -27.72 19.74
#